data_74cba987772771053bbd35b93f09d6a5
#
_entry.id   74cba987772771053bbd35b93f09d6a5
#
_cell.length_a   1.000
_cell.length_b   1.000
_cell.length_c   1.000
_cell.angle_alpha   90.00
_cell.angle_beta   90.00
_cell.angle_gamma   90.00
#
_symmetry.space_group_name_H-M   'P 1'
#
loop_
_entity.id
_entity.type
_entity.pdbx_description
1 polymer ?
#
loop_
_entity_poly.entity_id
_entity_poly.type
_entity_poly.pdbx_seq_one_letter_code
_entity_poly.pdbx_strand_id
1 'polypeptide(L)'
;MNQNFAAMIVGGTGQVGGAVVTELLAIPECREVVMVTRKPIAPRSRVRNVVLDTGAADFAERTAALAREVLSQGSASAVSCVGVGSGSARWSEEELKRLELGVVGAFARGCHDAGIAQFCLLSAVGSTARSRFRYVRVMGMKEDTLRNIGFTRLAIFRPGIIVGNAHTPAWVGWLGSLVPGSFGNIDQQILGRSIAAEIALHSREAGEVIRENAAMKKLATQFNSV
;
A
#
# COMPACT_ATOMS: atom_id res chain seq x y z
N MET A 1 -0.76 22.19 13.46
CA MET A 1 -1.85 21.41 14.07
C MET A 1 -2.06 20.20 13.19
N ASN A 2 -1.77 18.99 13.68
CA ASN A 2 -2.06 17.78 12.94
C ASN A 2 -3.58 17.62 12.83
N GLN A 3 -4.11 17.71 11.62
CA GLN A 3 -5.55 17.51 11.41
C GLN A 3 -5.83 16.00 11.46
N ASN A 4 -6.95 15.62 12.08
CA ASN A 4 -7.42 14.24 12.04
C ASN A 4 -7.63 13.78 10.60
N PHE A 5 -7.15 12.60 10.28
CA PHE A 5 -7.26 12.01 8.95
C PHE A 5 -7.83 10.60 8.99
N ALA A 6 -8.33 10.12 7.88
CA ALA A 6 -8.66 8.71 7.66
C ALA A 6 -7.66 8.07 6.68
N ALA A 7 -7.53 6.75 6.75
CA ALA A 7 -6.80 5.98 5.75
C ALA A 7 -7.72 4.93 5.12
N MET A 8 -7.88 4.97 3.79
CA MET A 8 -8.56 3.92 3.04
C MET A 8 -7.54 2.90 2.54
N ILE A 9 -7.74 1.63 2.84
CA ILE A 9 -6.78 0.59 2.48
C ILE A 9 -7.44 -0.58 1.76
N VAL A 10 -6.84 -1.01 0.64
CA VAL A 10 -7.09 -2.31 0.01
C VAL A 10 -5.87 -3.21 0.23
N GLY A 11 -6.12 -4.52 0.49
CA GLY A 11 -5.06 -5.46 0.88
C GLY A 11 -4.68 -5.40 2.37
N GLY A 12 -5.48 -4.72 3.20
CA GLY A 12 -5.24 -4.58 4.65
C GLY A 12 -5.31 -5.88 5.46
N THR A 13 -5.86 -6.96 4.90
CA THR A 13 -5.88 -8.30 5.53
C THR A 13 -4.60 -9.10 5.26
N GLY A 14 -3.74 -8.65 4.34
CA GLY A 14 -2.42 -9.24 4.10
C GLY A 14 -1.42 -8.89 5.21
N GLN A 15 -0.26 -9.52 5.21
CA GLN A 15 0.74 -9.33 6.27
C GLN A 15 1.28 -7.90 6.31
N VAL A 16 1.71 -7.34 5.19
CA VAL A 16 2.17 -5.94 5.12
C VAL A 16 1.01 -4.99 5.40
N GLY A 17 -0.17 -5.23 4.78
CA GLY A 17 -1.35 -4.40 5.02
C GLY A 17 -1.80 -4.42 6.47
N GLY A 18 -1.74 -5.57 7.14
CA GLY A 18 -2.02 -5.70 8.58
C GLY A 18 -1.03 -4.89 9.45
N ALA A 19 0.25 -4.87 9.10
CA ALA A 19 1.25 -4.03 9.74
C ALA A 19 0.93 -2.54 9.54
N VAL A 20 0.58 -2.12 8.31
CA VAL A 20 0.15 -0.73 8.01
C VAL A 20 -1.06 -0.34 8.87
N VAL A 21 -2.08 -1.19 8.93
CA VAL A 21 -3.29 -0.93 9.75
C VAL A 21 -2.91 -0.76 11.21
N THR A 22 -2.01 -1.62 11.74
CA THR A 22 -1.58 -1.53 13.14
C THR A 22 -0.84 -0.23 13.43
N GLU A 23 0.08 0.18 12.57
CA GLU A 23 0.83 1.43 12.73
C GLU A 23 -0.08 2.66 12.57
N LEU A 24 -1.02 2.66 11.62
CA LEU A 24 -2.00 3.74 11.48
C LEU A 24 -2.88 3.90 12.73
N LEU A 25 -3.32 2.80 13.33
CA LEU A 25 -4.12 2.84 14.55
C LEU A 25 -3.32 3.27 15.79
N ALA A 26 -2.00 3.24 15.74
CA ALA A 26 -1.14 3.78 16.79
C ALA A 26 -1.04 5.32 16.71
N ILE A 27 -1.42 5.94 15.58
CA ILE A 27 -1.42 7.39 15.40
C ILE A 27 -2.68 7.98 16.03
N PRO A 28 -2.57 8.90 17.01
CA PRO A 28 -3.75 9.53 17.61
C PRO A 28 -4.63 10.28 16.61
N GLU A 29 -4.01 10.97 15.65
CA GLU A 29 -4.68 11.75 14.61
C GLU A 29 -5.36 10.90 13.53
N CYS A 30 -5.06 9.61 13.45
CA CYS A 30 -5.78 8.69 12.57
C CYS A 30 -7.14 8.38 13.19
N ARG A 31 -8.19 9.07 12.73
CA ARG A 31 -9.55 8.89 13.27
C ARG A 31 -10.13 7.50 12.96
N GLU A 32 -9.88 6.99 11.76
CA GLU A 32 -10.33 5.67 11.32
C GLU A 32 -9.45 5.10 10.19
N VAL A 33 -9.44 3.76 10.11
CA VAL A 33 -8.91 3.02 8.96
C VAL A 33 -10.08 2.32 8.27
N VAL A 34 -10.36 2.71 7.02
CA VAL A 34 -11.42 2.11 6.19
C VAL A 34 -10.81 0.98 5.36
N MET A 35 -11.08 -0.25 5.75
CA MET A 35 -10.58 -1.44 5.06
C MET A 35 -11.56 -1.92 4.00
N VAL A 36 -11.16 -1.83 2.74
CA VAL A 36 -11.90 -2.44 1.62
C VAL A 36 -11.45 -3.90 1.49
N THR A 37 -12.38 -4.83 1.69
CA THR A 37 -12.09 -6.27 1.73
C THR A 37 -13.11 -7.06 0.90
N ARG A 38 -12.76 -8.29 0.54
CA ARG A 38 -13.68 -9.23 -0.16
C ARG A 38 -14.57 -10.01 0.80
N LYS A 39 -14.20 -10.07 2.08
CA LYS A 39 -14.94 -10.81 3.12
C LYS A 39 -14.95 -9.98 4.40
N PRO A 40 -15.96 -10.12 5.26
CA PRO A 40 -15.97 -9.44 6.55
C PRO A 40 -14.76 -9.87 7.41
N ILE A 41 -14.31 -8.96 8.25
CA ILE A 41 -13.25 -9.19 9.24
C ILE A 41 -13.82 -9.04 10.65
N ALA A 42 -13.10 -9.55 11.64
CA ALA A 42 -13.46 -9.34 13.05
C ALA A 42 -13.48 -7.83 13.38
N PRO A 43 -14.45 -7.36 14.17
CA PRO A 43 -14.53 -5.97 14.59
C PRO A 43 -13.26 -5.53 15.32
N ARG A 44 -12.79 -4.32 15.02
CA ARG A 44 -11.64 -3.68 15.67
C ARG A 44 -11.92 -2.19 15.84
N SER A 45 -11.55 -1.62 17.00
CA SER A 45 -11.72 -0.18 17.27
C SER A 45 -11.05 0.66 16.19
N ARG A 46 -11.72 1.71 15.75
CA ARG A 46 -11.30 2.64 14.68
C ARG A 46 -11.04 1.96 13.32
N VAL A 47 -11.54 0.74 13.12
CA VAL A 47 -11.53 0.08 11.81
C VAL A 47 -12.94 -0.06 11.30
N ARG A 48 -13.21 0.55 10.15
CA ARG A 48 -14.44 0.34 9.39
C ARG A 48 -14.15 -0.64 8.26
N ASN A 49 -14.78 -1.81 8.32
CA ASN A 49 -14.68 -2.80 7.27
C ASN A 49 -15.81 -2.61 6.25
N VAL A 50 -15.45 -2.41 5.00
CA VAL A 50 -16.40 -2.34 3.88
C VAL A 50 -16.13 -3.51 2.93
N VAL A 51 -17.14 -4.38 2.79
CA VAL A 51 -17.03 -5.56 1.91
C VAL A 51 -17.47 -5.17 0.50
N LEU A 52 -16.53 -5.21 -0.44
CA LEU A 52 -16.77 -4.96 -1.86
C LEU A 52 -16.22 -6.11 -2.70
N ASP A 53 -16.93 -6.47 -3.75
CA ASP A 53 -16.39 -7.38 -4.76
C ASP A 53 -15.37 -6.60 -5.61
N THR A 54 -14.09 -6.90 -5.40
CA THR A 54 -12.99 -6.25 -6.11
C THR A 54 -12.89 -6.65 -7.58
N GLY A 55 -13.63 -7.67 -8.01
CA GLY A 55 -13.74 -8.11 -9.40
C GLY A 55 -14.94 -7.54 -10.14
N ALA A 56 -15.85 -6.85 -9.44
CA ALA A 56 -17.04 -6.26 -10.04
C ALA A 56 -16.69 -5.09 -10.96
N ALA A 57 -17.45 -4.92 -12.03
CA ALA A 57 -17.25 -3.84 -13.00
C ALA A 57 -17.43 -2.44 -12.39
N ASP A 58 -18.28 -2.32 -11.38
CA ASP A 58 -18.59 -1.09 -10.65
C ASP A 58 -17.66 -0.84 -9.43
N PHE A 59 -16.60 -1.64 -9.25
CA PHE A 59 -15.73 -1.54 -8.08
C PHE A 59 -15.10 -0.15 -7.92
N ALA A 60 -14.66 0.48 -9.01
CA ALA A 60 -14.12 1.83 -8.97
C ALA A 60 -15.17 2.87 -8.55
N GLU A 61 -16.39 2.77 -9.08
CA GLU A 61 -17.49 3.67 -8.75
C GLU A 61 -17.91 3.55 -7.28
N ARG A 62 -18.05 2.31 -6.79
CA ARG A 62 -18.35 2.05 -5.36
C ARG A 62 -17.24 2.52 -4.44
N THR A 63 -15.98 2.38 -4.88
CA THR A 63 -14.84 2.94 -4.14
C THR A 63 -14.91 4.48 -4.11
N ALA A 64 -15.28 5.12 -5.22
CA ALA A 64 -15.43 6.57 -5.27
C ALA A 64 -16.57 7.07 -4.35
N ALA A 65 -17.70 6.38 -4.32
CA ALA A 65 -18.79 6.71 -3.42
C ALA A 65 -18.36 6.63 -1.94
N LEU A 66 -17.68 5.54 -1.57
CA LEU A 66 -17.10 5.36 -0.24
C LEU A 66 -16.07 6.44 0.10
N ALA A 67 -15.18 6.77 -0.84
CA ALA A 67 -14.15 7.78 -0.61
C ALA A 67 -14.74 9.18 -0.41
N ARG A 68 -15.80 9.55 -1.13
CA ARG A 68 -16.54 10.80 -0.90
C ARG A 68 -17.15 10.86 0.49
N GLU A 69 -17.74 9.77 0.96
CA GLU A 69 -18.27 9.65 2.31
C GLU A 69 -17.17 9.86 3.37
N VAL A 70 -16.00 9.21 3.19
CA VAL A 70 -14.86 9.38 4.10
C VAL A 70 -14.35 10.83 4.10
N LEU A 71 -14.23 11.45 2.91
CA LEU A 71 -13.77 12.83 2.76
C LEU A 71 -14.76 13.86 3.34
N SER A 72 -16.06 13.57 3.38
CA SER A 72 -17.05 14.47 4.01
C SER A 72 -16.81 14.66 5.51
N GLN A 73 -16.07 13.75 6.14
CA GLN A 73 -15.70 13.78 7.56
C GLN A 73 -14.29 14.35 7.82
N GLY A 74 -13.56 14.76 6.79
CA GLY A 74 -12.22 15.34 6.88
C GLY A 74 -11.24 14.73 5.88
N SER A 75 -9.95 15.01 6.05
CA SER A 75 -8.91 14.54 5.14
C SER A 75 -8.78 13.01 5.14
N ALA A 76 -8.39 12.46 3.98
CA ALA A 76 -8.14 11.05 3.82
C ALA A 76 -6.97 10.78 2.85
N SER A 77 -6.27 9.69 3.09
CA SER A 77 -5.24 9.14 2.20
C SER A 77 -5.61 7.71 1.80
N ALA A 78 -5.16 7.26 0.64
CA ALA A 78 -5.41 5.90 0.18
C ALA A 78 -4.13 5.06 0.14
N VAL A 79 -4.27 3.76 0.40
CA VAL A 79 -3.15 2.81 0.44
C VAL A 79 -3.54 1.52 -0.29
N SER A 80 -2.67 1.02 -1.14
CA SER A 80 -2.76 -0.34 -1.66
C SER A 80 -1.59 -1.19 -1.18
N CYS A 81 -1.92 -2.22 -0.40
CA CYS A 81 -1.03 -3.30 -0.02
C CYS A 81 -1.42 -4.62 -0.70
N VAL A 82 -2.15 -4.54 -1.82
CA VAL A 82 -2.48 -5.72 -2.62
C VAL A 82 -1.21 -6.29 -3.23
N GLY A 83 -1.07 -7.60 -3.17
CA GLY A 83 0.01 -8.35 -3.77
C GLY A 83 -0.19 -9.85 -3.61
N VAL A 84 0.50 -10.64 -4.43
CA VAL A 84 0.36 -12.11 -4.43
C VAL A 84 1.17 -12.80 -3.32
N GLY A 85 1.92 -12.05 -2.53
CA GLY A 85 2.77 -12.59 -1.47
C GLY A 85 3.86 -13.55 -2.00
N SER A 86 4.22 -14.55 -1.20
CA SER A 86 5.11 -15.62 -1.65
C SER A 86 4.37 -16.51 -2.64
N GLY A 87 4.91 -16.70 -3.83
CA GLY A 87 4.32 -17.60 -4.83
C GLY A 87 3.95 -16.91 -6.14
N SER A 88 4.44 -15.69 -6.39
CA SER A 88 4.29 -15.02 -7.69
C SER A 88 4.69 -15.86 -8.90
N ALA A 89 5.60 -16.83 -8.69
CA ALA A 89 6.01 -17.79 -9.73
C ALA A 89 4.87 -18.72 -10.20
N ARG A 90 3.85 -18.96 -9.37
CA ARG A 90 2.70 -19.83 -9.67
C ARG A 90 1.58 -19.12 -10.43
N TRP A 91 1.64 -17.80 -10.53
CA TRP A 91 0.62 -16.98 -11.17
C TRP A 91 0.97 -16.75 -12.63
N SER A 92 0.01 -16.86 -13.53
CA SER A 92 0.15 -16.40 -14.91
C SER A 92 0.30 -14.88 -14.95
N GLU A 93 0.75 -14.35 -16.09
CA GLU A 93 0.84 -12.90 -16.25
C GLU A 93 -0.53 -12.23 -16.23
N GLU A 94 -1.53 -12.89 -16.80
CA GLU A 94 -2.92 -12.42 -16.83
C GLU A 94 -3.54 -12.36 -15.43
N GLU A 95 -3.29 -13.36 -14.60
CA GLU A 95 -3.74 -13.36 -13.20
C GLU A 95 -3.07 -12.25 -12.40
N LEU A 96 -1.73 -12.09 -12.57
CA LEU A 96 -0.99 -10.99 -11.95
C LEU A 96 -1.53 -9.64 -12.40
N LYS A 97 -1.77 -9.43 -13.69
CA LYS A 97 -2.34 -8.19 -14.22
C LYS A 97 -3.75 -7.94 -13.67
N ARG A 98 -4.59 -8.97 -13.61
CA ARG A 98 -5.95 -8.82 -13.07
C ARG A 98 -5.93 -8.33 -11.63
N LEU A 99 -5.04 -8.87 -10.79
CA LEU A 99 -4.92 -8.46 -9.40
C LEU A 99 -4.20 -7.12 -9.27
N GLU A 100 -3.00 -7.01 -9.83
CA GLU A 100 -2.08 -5.90 -9.56
C GLU A 100 -2.44 -4.63 -10.35
N LEU A 101 -3.01 -4.77 -11.55
CA LEU A 101 -3.47 -3.64 -12.36
C LEU A 101 -4.99 -3.43 -12.23
N GLY A 102 -5.76 -4.51 -12.32
CA GLY A 102 -7.22 -4.45 -12.29
C GLY A 102 -7.72 -3.93 -10.95
N VAL A 103 -7.47 -4.68 -9.87
CA VAL A 103 -7.97 -4.32 -8.53
C VAL A 103 -7.33 -3.04 -8.02
N VAL A 104 -5.99 -2.92 -8.10
CA VAL A 104 -5.28 -1.74 -7.59
C VAL A 104 -5.64 -0.50 -8.40
N GLY A 105 -5.67 -0.62 -9.74
CA GLY A 105 -6.02 0.50 -10.62
C GLY A 105 -7.47 0.97 -10.43
N ALA A 106 -8.43 0.05 -10.25
CA ALA A 106 -9.82 0.41 -10.00
C ALA A 106 -10.00 1.09 -8.63
N PHE A 107 -9.36 0.56 -7.58
CA PHE A 107 -9.35 1.20 -6.26
C PHE A 107 -8.75 2.60 -6.32
N ALA A 108 -7.58 2.74 -6.96
CA ALA A 108 -6.90 4.03 -7.10
C ALA A 108 -7.72 5.04 -7.87
N ARG A 109 -8.32 4.66 -9.02
CA ARG A 109 -9.23 5.54 -9.79
C ARG A 109 -10.39 6.00 -8.94
N GLY A 110 -11.08 5.09 -8.24
CA GLY A 110 -12.20 5.47 -7.38
C GLY A 110 -11.78 6.46 -6.28
N CYS A 111 -10.63 6.27 -5.65
CA CYS A 111 -10.09 7.19 -4.66
C CYS A 111 -9.77 8.57 -5.28
N HIS A 112 -9.11 8.59 -6.44
CA HIS A 112 -8.75 9.82 -7.15
C HIS A 112 -9.99 10.60 -7.60
N ASP A 113 -10.96 9.92 -8.21
CA ASP A 113 -12.21 10.53 -8.72
C ASP A 113 -13.08 11.11 -7.59
N ALA A 114 -12.88 10.65 -6.37
CA ALA A 114 -13.51 11.21 -5.18
C ALA A 114 -12.76 12.43 -4.63
N GLY A 115 -11.52 12.69 -5.04
CA GLY A 115 -10.70 13.81 -4.57
C GLY A 115 -9.66 13.43 -3.51
N ILE A 116 -9.35 12.16 -3.29
CA ILE A 116 -8.21 11.78 -2.44
C ILE A 116 -6.91 12.22 -3.12
N ALA A 117 -6.16 13.09 -2.45
CA ALA A 117 -4.95 13.70 -3.00
C ALA A 117 -3.70 12.81 -2.88
N GLN A 118 -3.61 11.97 -1.83
CA GLN A 118 -2.45 11.13 -1.56
C GLN A 118 -2.74 9.65 -1.73
N PHE A 119 -1.84 8.97 -2.47
CA PHE A 119 -1.87 7.52 -2.62
C PHE A 119 -0.51 6.89 -2.28
N CYS A 120 -0.52 5.86 -1.42
CA CYS A 120 0.64 5.04 -1.10
C CYS A 120 0.51 3.67 -1.79
N LEU A 121 1.49 3.31 -2.60
CA LEU A 121 1.51 2.08 -3.36
C LEU A 121 2.60 1.13 -2.86
N LEU A 122 2.22 -0.09 -2.45
CA LEU A 122 3.18 -1.16 -2.27
C LEU A 122 3.54 -1.75 -3.63
N SER A 123 4.82 -1.65 -3.98
CA SER A 123 5.43 -2.19 -5.20
C SER A 123 6.55 -3.18 -4.84
N ALA A 124 7.59 -3.28 -5.66
CA ALA A 124 8.75 -4.13 -5.41
C ALA A 124 10.02 -3.46 -5.94
N VAL A 125 11.16 -3.75 -5.32
CA VAL A 125 12.47 -3.28 -5.79
C VAL A 125 12.71 -3.70 -7.24
N GLY A 126 13.29 -2.81 -8.04
CA GLY A 126 13.61 -3.06 -9.45
C GLY A 126 12.40 -3.04 -10.41
N SER A 127 11.19 -2.67 -9.94
CA SER A 127 9.98 -2.61 -10.76
C SER A 127 10.17 -1.71 -11.99
N THR A 128 9.93 -2.28 -13.17
CA THR A 128 9.92 -1.56 -14.45
C THR A 128 9.09 -2.33 -15.49
N ALA A 129 8.24 -1.63 -16.23
CA ALA A 129 7.41 -2.22 -17.29
C ALA A 129 8.23 -2.83 -18.44
N ARG A 130 9.53 -2.53 -18.51
CA ARG A 130 10.45 -3.07 -19.54
C ARG A 130 11.19 -4.35 -19.09
N SER A 131 10.94 -4.84 -17.86
CA SER A 131 11.62 -6.03 -17.34
C SER A 131 11.31 -7.30 -18.14
N ARG A 132 12.33 -8.15 -18.31
CA ARG A 132 12.15 -9.51 -18.81
C ARG A 132 11.51 -10.44 -17.77
N PHE A 133 11.65 -10.12 -16.49
CA PHE A 133 11.04 -10.88 -15.38
C PHE A 133 9.57 -10.48 -15.23
N ARG A 134 8.68 -11.44 -15.43
CA ARG A 134 7.22 -11.27 -15.43
C ARG A 134 6.70 -10.46 -14.24
N TYR A 135 7.04 -10.87 -13.02
CA TYR A 135 6.59 -10.19 -11.81
C TYR A 135 7.03 -8.72 -11.77
N VAL A 136 8.32 -8.48 -11.97
CA VAL A 136 8.92 -7.13 -11.96
C VAL A 136 8.31 -6.23 -13.05
N ARG A 137 7.99 -6.82 -14.22
CA ARG A 137 7.31 -6.13 -15.32
C ARG A 137 5.90 -5.71 -14.92
N VAL A 138 5.11 -6.61 -14.35
CA VAL A 138 3.74 -6.30 -13.91
C VAL A 138 3.74 -5.26 -12.80
N MET A 139 4.69 -5.33 -11.83
CA MET A 139 4.87 -4.29 -10.83
C MET A 139 5.19 -2.92 -11.45
N GLY A 140 6.05 -2.88 -12.47
CA GLY A 140 6.34 -1.64 -13.20
C GLY A 140 5.11 -1.10 -13.92
N MET A 141 4.32 -1.94 -14.59
CA MET A 141 3.05 -1.54 -15.21
C MET A 141 2.04 -1.01 -14.18
N LYS A 142 2.00 -1.58 -12.98
CA LYS A 142 1.18 -1.08 -11.88
C LYS A 142 1.57 0.34 -11.48
N GLU A 143 2.86 0.60 -11.32
CA GLU A 143 3.36 1.94 -11.03
C GLU A 143 3.00 2.94 -12.12
N ASP A 144 3.17 2.57 -13.40
CA ASP A 144 2.81 3.43 -14.53
C ASP A 144 1.30 3.71 -14.58
N THR A 145 0.47 2.72 -14.21
CA THR A 145 -0.98 2.93 -14.08
C THR A 145 -1.30 4.00 -13.03
N LEU A 146 -0.62 3.98 -11.88
CA LEU A 146 -0.85 4.94 -10.80
C LEU A 146 -0.33 6.35 -11.18
N ARG A 147 0.81 6.44 -11.89
CA ARG A 147 1.32 7.71 -12.44
C ARG A 147 0.32 8.36 -13.37
N ASN A 148 -0.29 7.56 -14.25
CA ASN A 148 -1.28 8.03 -15.22
C ASN A 148 -2.61 8.48 -14.58
N ILE A 149 -2.94 8.02 -13.37
CA ILE A 149 -4.10 8.49 -12.61
C ILE A 149 -3.88 9.93 -12.12
N GLY A 150 -2.66 10.30 -11.72
CA GLY A 150 -2.29 11.69 -11.46
C GLY A 150 -2.62 12.20 -10.04
N PHE A 151 -2.40 11.39 -9.01
CA PHE A 151 -2.51 11.86 -7.62
C PHE A 151 -1.59 13.05 -7.35
N THR A 152 -2.06 14.00 -6.54
CA THR A 152 -1.23 15.14 -6.09
C THR A 152 0.03 14.65 -5.38
N ARG A 153 -0.09 13.61 -4.54
CA ARG A 153 1.02 12.91 -3.90
C ARG A 153 0.94 11.42 -4.21
N LEU A 154 1.96 10.87 -4.88
CA LEU A 154 2.12 9.43 -5.12
C LEU A 154 3.39 8.94 -4.43
N ALA A 155 3.25 8.10 -3.40
CA ALA A 155 4.37 7.48 -2.71
C ALA A 155 4.46 5.99 -3.09
N ILE A 156 5.53 5.59 -3.75
CA ILE A 156 5.77 4.22 -4.22
C ILE A 156 6.80 3.56 -3.32
N PHE A 157 6.39 2.52 -2.60
CA PHE A 157 7.25 1.73 -1.73
C PHE A 157 7.76 0.51 -2.48
N ARG A 158 9.06 0.45 -2.72
CA ARG A 158 9.76 -0.65 -3.40
C ARG A 158 10.61 -1.46 -2.42
N PRO A 159 10.00 -2.29 -1.57
CA PRO A 159 10.77 -3.15 -0.68
C PRO A 159 11.59 -4.18 -1.44
N GLY A 160 12.72 -4.57 -0.86
CA GLY A 160 13.44 -5.77 -1.22
C GLY A 160 12.78 -7.02 -0.64
N ILE A 161 13.54 -7.88 0.02
CA ILE A 161 13.02 -9.09 0.64
C ILE A 161 12.31 -8.72 1.95
N ILE A 162 10.99 -8.94 2.00
CA ILE A 162 10.20 -8.66 3.20
C ILE A 162 10.36 -9.83 4.16
N VAL A 163 10.88 -9.56 5.37
CA VAL A 163 11.08 -10.54 6.44
C VAL A 163 10.18 -10.23 7.64
N GLY A 164 10.20 -11.09 8.66
CA GLY A 164 9.34 -10.94 9.84
C GLY A 164 7.90 -11.38 9.58
N ASN A 165 7.68 -12.18 8.53
CA ASN A 165 6.36 -12.66 8.12
C ASN A 165 6.31 -14.19 8.00
N ALA A 166 5.10 -14.77 8.02
CA ALA A 166 4.89 -16.22 7.95
C ALA A 166 5.23 -16.84 6.58
N HIS A 167 5.48 -16.02 5.54
CA HIS A 167 5.70 -16.52 4.17
C HIS A 167 7.17 -16.56 3.77
N THR A 168 8.05 -15.85 4.50
CA THR A 168 9.49 -15.82 4.20
C THR A 168 10.22 -16.76 5.14
N PRO A 169 10.76 -17.89 4.66
CA PRO A 169 11.55 -18.80 5.48
C PRO A 169 12.77 -18.09 6.08
N ALA A 170 13.17 -18.49 7.30
CA ALA A 170 14.28 -17.86 8.03
C ALA A 170 15.61 -17.87 7.24
N TRP A 171 15.89 -18.94 6.46
CA TRP A 171 17.10 -19.03 5.65
C TRP A 171 17.13 -18.00 4.51
N VAL A 172 15.96 -17.63 3.93
CA VAL A 172 15.86 -16.57 2.92
C VAL A 172 16.18 -15.22 3.56
N GLY A 173 15.70 -14.99 4.79
CA GLY A 173 16.06 -13.81 5.58
C GLY A 173 17.56 -13.74 5.85
N TRP A 174 18.18 -14.85 6.20
CA TRP A 174 19.63 -14.92 6.40
C TRP A 174 20.42 -14.60 5.12
N LEU A 175 20.08 -15.22 3.99
CA LEU A 175 20.71 -14.89 2.69
C LEU A 175 20.48 -13.44 2.27
N GLY A 176 19.28 -12.93 2.46
CA GLY A 176 18.94 -11.53 2.13
C GLY A 176 19.65 -10.50 3.01
N SER A 177 20.11 -10.90 4.22
CA SER A 177 20.94 -10.02 5.07
C SER A 177 22.34 -9.79 4.50
N LEU A 178 22.81 -10.69 3.65
CA LEU A 178 24.10 -10.58 2.94
C LEU A 178 24.00 -9.71 1.68
N VAL A 179 22.79 -9.39 1.23
CA VAL A 179 22.55 -8.54 0.05
C VAL A 179 22.46 -7.09 0.50
N PRO A 180 23.43 -6.23 0.10
CA PRO A 180 23.41 -4.82 0.50
C PRO A 180 22.35 -4.02 -0.28
N GLY A 181 21.97 -2.87 0.28
CA GLY A 181 21.15 -1.88 -0.41
C GLY A 181 19.68 -2.24 -0.53
N SER A 182 19.07 -1.82 -1.62
CA SER A 182 17.63 -1.88 -1.85
C SER A 182 17.08 -3.30 -2.05
N PHE A 183 17.92 -4.25 -2.45
CA PHE A 183 17.56 -5.66 -2.63
C PHE A 183 17.63 -6.48 -1.34
N GLY A 184 18.24 -5.95 -0.29
CA GLY A 184 18.36 -6.60 1.01
C GLY A 184 17.03 -6.71 1.76
N ASN A 185 17.11 -7.13 3.02
CA ASN A 185 15.95 -7.32 3.87
C ASN A 185 15.32 -6.02 4.36
N ILE A 186 14.00 -6.04 4.46
CA ILE A 186 13.21 -5.09 5.24
C ILE A 186 12.19 -5.84 6.10
N ASP A 187 12.12 -5.50 7.37
CA ASP A 187 11.09 -6.05 8.26
C ASP A 187 9.71 -5.50 7.89
N GLN A 188 8.68 -6.37 7.94
CA GLN A 188 7.32 -5.98 7.57
C GLN A 188 6.74 -4.88 8.46
N GLN A 189 7.13 -4.81 9.75
CA GLN A 189 6.66 -3.75 10.65
C GLN A 189 7.33 -2.42 10.31
N ILE A 190 8.64 -2.43 10.00
CA ILE A 190 9.34 -1.24 9.51
C ILE A 190 8.70 -0.73 8.23
N LEU A 191 8.36 -1.62 7.29
CA LEU A 191 7.66 -1.26 6.06
C LEU A 191 6.27 -0.69 6.36
N GLY A 192 5.48 -1.34 7.22
CA GLY A 192 4.17 -0.85 7.65
C GLY A 192 4.26 0.54 8.28
N ARG A 193 5.21 0.73 9.21
CA ARG A 193 5.48 2.01 9.86
C ARG A 193 5.91 3.10 8.88
N SER A 194 6.74 2.77 7.90
CA SER A 194 7.16 3.75 6.90
C SER A 194 6.00 4.22 6.02
N ILE A 195 5.05 3.35 5.69
CA ILE A 195 3.83 3.72 4.94
C ILE A 195 2.92 4.60 5.81
N ALA A 196 2.71 4.24 7.08
CA ALA A 196 1.93 5.04 8.00
C ALA A 196 2.55 6.43 8.24
N ALA A 197 3.88 6.49 8.36
CA ALA A 197 4.63 7.74 8.48
C ALA A 197 4.50 8.64 7.23
N GLU A 198 4.56 8.08 6.03
CA GLU A 198 4.33 8.85 4.79
C GLU A 198 2.95 9.50 4.78
N ILE A 199 1.93 8.78 5.21
CA ILE A 199 0.56 9.29 5.31
C ILE A 199 0.47 10.43 6.33
N ALA A 200 1.03 10.25 7.52
CA ALA A 200 0.91 11.21 8.60
C ALA A 200 1.74 12.49 8.38
N LEU A 201 2.94 12.35 7.82
CA LEU A 201 3.91 13.45 7.74
C LEU A 201 3.90 14.18 6.39
N HIS A 202 3.54 13.49 5.30
CA HIS A 202 3.73 13.98 3.94
C HIS A 202 2.44 14.11 3.12
N SER A 203 1.26 14.00 3.75
CA SER A 203 -0.04 14.05 3.05
C SER A 203 -0.33 15.38 2.35
N ARG A 204 0.38 16.45 2.70
CA ARG A 204 0.21 17.79 2.09
C ARG A 204 1.29 18.10 1.05
N GLU A 205 2.27 17.23 0.89
CA GLU A 205 3.29 17.41 -0.14
C GLU A 205 2.75 17.02 -1.50
N ALA A 206 3.31 17.60 -2.55
CA ALA A 206 3.00 17.24 -3.93
C ALA A 206 4.14 16.44 -4.57
N GLY A 207 3.80 15.74 -5.65
CA GLY A 207 4.75 15.01 -6.47
C GLY A 207 4.90 13.53 -6.13
N GLU A 208 5.72 12.85 -6.93
CA GLU A 208 6.04 11.44 -6.76
C GLU A 208 7.27 11.26 -5.86
N VAL A 209 7.24 10.24 -5.02
CA VAL A 209 8.39 9.78 -4.27
C VAL A 209 8.50 8.25 -4.36
N ILE A 210 9.71 7.76 -4.60
CA ILE A 210 10.02 6.33 -4.52
C ILE A 210 10.80 6.09 -3.24
N ARG A 211 10.30 5.16 -2.42
CA ARG A 211 10.90 4.74 -1.16
C ARG A 211 11.46 3.32 -1.31
N GLU A 212 12.77 3.18 -1.27
CA GLU A 212 13.46 1.91 -1.18
C GLU A 212 13.91 1.62 0.26
N ASN A 213 14.50 0.46 0.55
CA ASN A 213 14.78 -0.03 1.90
C ASN A 213 15.42 1.02 2.84
N ALA A 214 16.45 1.73 2.37
CA ALA A 214 17.14 2.73 3.20
C ALA A 214 16.23 3.92 3.54
N ALA A 215 15.48 4.42 2.55
CA ALA A 215 14.53 5.53 2.74
C ALA A 215 13.37 5.12 3.65
N MET A 216 12.86 3.87 3.51
CA MET A 216 11.81 3.34 4.37
C MET A 216 12.27 3.22 5.83
N LYS A 217 13.46 2.67 6.06
CA LYS A 217 14.05 2.56 7.42
C LYS A 217 14.22 3.93 8.06
N LYS A 218 14.74 4.91 7.30
CA LYS A 218 14.90 6.30 7.77
C LYS A 218 13.56 6.92 8.14
N LEU A 219 12.54 6.78 7.28
CA LEU A 219 11.21 7.34 7.52
C LEU A 219 10.53 6.71 8.74
N ALA A 220 10.64 5.38 8.90
CA ALA A 220 10.12 4.68 10.06
C ALA A 220 10.78 5.14 11.37
N THR A 221 12.08 5.47 11.35
CA THR A 221 12.80 6.00 12.53
C THR A 221 12.36 7.43 12.85
N GLN A 222 12.21 8.28 11.86
CA GLN A 222 11.73 9.65 12.06
C GLN A 222 10.36 9.70 12.71
N PHE A 223 9.50 8.74 12.39
CA PHE A 223 8.15 8.65 12.95
C PHE A 223 8.12 8.29 14.45
N ASN A 224 9.13 7.57 14.97
CA ASN A 224 9.24 7.28 16.41
C ASN A 224 9.68 8.49 17.26
N SER A 225 10.08 9.58 16.61
CA SER A 225 10.62 10.78 17.27
C SER A 225 9.60 11.92 17.36
N VAL A 226 8.37 11.68 16.89
CA VAL A 226 7.21 12.60 16.90
C VAL A 226 6.16 12.07 17.87
#